data_218fca9b3552d470a94beff8063f41fc
#
_entry.id   218fca9b3552d470a94beff8063f41fc
#
_cell.length_a   1.000
_cell.length_b   1.000
_cell.length_c   1.000
_cell.angle_alpha   90.00
_cell.angle_beta   90.00
_cell.angle_gamma   90.00
#
_symmetry.space_group_name_H-M   'P 1'
#
loop_
_entity.id
_entity.type
_entity.pdbx_description
1 polymer ?
#
loop_
_entity_poly.entity_id
_entity_poly.type
_entity_poly.pdbx_seq_one_letter_code
_entity_poly.pdbx_strand_id
1 'polypeptide(L)'
;MTHPYSIYIWQPARTSSGKGTWVDPLQAYTQEYALYVASLIHNDSKTVVKVVRYGITIASFPDEKTVERIEQFIARQQPEN
;
A
#
# COMPACT_ATOMS: atom_id res chain seq x y z
N MET A 1 9.00 8.18 -20.00
CA MET A 1 9.20 6.80 -19.55
C MET A 1 8.31 6.49 -18.37
N THR A 2 7.73 5.31 -18.37
CA THR A 2 6.85 4.91 -17.27
C THR A 2 7.66 4.24 -16.17
N HIS A 3 7.24 4.50 -14.94
CA HIS A 3 7.78 3.80 -13.77
C HIS A 3 6.85 2.62 -13.52
N PRO A 4 7.26 1.38 -13.79
CA PRO A 4 6.34 0.25 -13.70
C PRO A 4 5.91 -0.11 -12.27
N TYR A 5 6.68 0.32 -11.28
CA TYR A 5 6.42 -0.04 -9.89
C TYR A 5 5.92 1.16 -9.09
N SER A 6 4.89 0.92 -8.30
CA SER A 6 4.31 1.94 -7.42
C SER A 6 4.31 1.42 -6.00
N ILE A 7 4.74 2.26 -5.06
CA ILE A 7 4.81 1.91 -3.64
C ILE A 7 3.74 2.69 -2.92
N TYR A 8 2.73 1.99 -2.39
CA TYR A 8 1.63 2.60 -1.65
C TYR A 8 1.82 2.38 -0.16
N ILE A 9 1.62 3.45 0.61
CA ILE A 9 1.76 3.43 2.06
C ILE A 9 0.37 3.58 2.65
N TRP A 10 0.01 2.72 3.59
CA TRP A 10 -1.29 2.79 4.25
C TRP A 10 -1.27 3.88 5.32
N GLN A 11 -2.24 4.77 5.24
CA GLN A 11 -2.46 5.79 6.25
C GLN A 11 -3.78 5.50 6.94
N PRO A 12 -3.75 5.02 8.20
CA PRO A 12 -4.98 4.72 8.91
C PRO A 12 -5.75 5.98 9.25
N ALA A 13 -7.05 5.80 9.55
CA ALA A 13 -7.90 6.91 9.93
C ALA A 13 -7.38 7.57 11.20
N ARG A 14 -7.44 8.91 11.24
CA ARG A 14 -7.01 9.67 12.40
C ARG A 14 -8.08 9.78 13.47
N THR A 15 -9.33 9.56 13.07
CA THR A 15 -10.47 9.62 13.99
C THR A 15 -11.28 8.34 13.87
N SER A 16 -12.09 8.06 14.88
CA SER A 16 -12.92 6.86 14.87
C SER A 16 -13.96 6.85 13.76
N SER A 17 -14.33 8.02 13.24
CA SER A 17 -15.28 8.13 12.14
C SER A 17 -14.59 8.29 10.78
N GLY A 18 -13.28 8.47 10.76
CA GLY A 18 -12.53 8.64 9.53
C GLY A 18 -12.25 7.33 8.82
N LYS A 19 -11.84 7.45 7.58
CA LYS A 19 -11.45 6.30 6.77
C LYS A 19 -9.96 6.36 6.47
N GLY A 20 -9.30 5.21 6.58
CA GLY A 20 -7.92 5.11 6.15
C GLY A 20 -7.83 5.18 4.62
N THR A 21 -6.65 5.44 4.13
CA THR A 21 -6.40 5.52 2.69
C THR A 21 -4.97 5.11 2.36
N TRP A 22 -4.78 4.66 1.11
CA TRP A 22 -3.45 4.52 0.56
C TRP A 22 -3.02 5.91 0.08
N VAL A 23 -1.83 6.34 0.50
CA VAL A 23 -1.31 7.63 0.03
C VAL A 23 -0.80 7.51 -1.41
N ASP A 24 -0.59 8.65 -2.04
CA ASP A 24 -0.09 8.68 -3.41
C ASP A 24 1.19 7.86 -3.53
N PRO A 25 1.31 7.04 -4.57
CA PRO A 25 2.43 6.12 -4.67
C PRO A 25 3.76 6.81 -4.96
N LEU A 26 4.81 6.27 -4.37
CA LEU A 26 6.15 6.53 -4.81
C LEU A 26 6.43 5.65 -6.03
N GLN A 27 7.14 6.19 -7.01
CA GLN A 27 7.41 5.48 -8.24
C GLN A 27 8.82 4.88 -8.23
N ALA A 28 8.96 3.72 -8.84
CA ALA A 28 10.26 3.07 -8.94
C ALA A 28 10.41 2.40 -10.31
N TYR A 29 11.63 2.36 -10.81
CA TYR A 29 11.94 1.76 -12.10
C TYR A 29 12.15 0.26 -12.02
N THR A 30 12.72 -0.24 -10.92
CA THR A 30 13.06 -1.64 -10.79
C THR A 30 12.36 -2.27 -9.60
N GLN A 31 12.15 -3.59 -9.69
CA GLN A 31 11.57 -4.34 -8.59
C GLN A 31 12.46 -4.31 -7.36
N GLU A 32 13.77 -4.47 -7.54
CA GLU A 32 14.71 -4.48 -6.42
C GLU A 32 14.65 -3.18 -5.65
N TYR A 33 14.64 -2.05 -6.34
CA TYR A 33 14.57 -0.75 -5.69
C TYR A 33 13.21 -0.55 -5.00
N ALA A 34 12.14 -0.95 -5.67
CA ALA A 34 10.79 -0.83 -5.09
C ALA A 34 10.67 -1.63 -3.79
N LEU A 35 11.15 -2.88 -3.79
CA LEU A 35 11.12 -3.71 -2.60
C LEU A 35 12.01 -3.17 -1.49
N TYR A 36 13.16 -2.66 -1.85
CA TYR A 36 14.08 -2.06 -0.89
C TYR A 36 13.44 -0.85 -0.19
N VAL A 37 12.90 0.07 -0.96
CA VAL A 37 12.27 1.27 -0.41
C VAL A 37 11.05 0.91 0.43
N ALA A 38 10.22 -0.02 -0.05
CA ALA A 38 9.04 -0.45 0.69
C ALA A 38 9.41 -1.06 2.04
N SER A 39 10.45 -1.90 2.07
CA SER A 39 10.91 -2.52 3.31
C SER A 39 11.47 -1.48 4.28
N LEU A 40 12.20 -0.48 3.78
CA LEU A 40 12.71 0.61 4.61
C LEU A 40 11.58 1.40 5.25
N ILE A 41 10.57 1.75 4.47
CA ILE A 41 9.42 2.50 4.98
C ILE A 41 8.70 1.71 6.05
N HIS A 42 8.46 0.42 5.80
CA HIS A 42 7.80 -0.43 6.77
C HIS A 42 8.62 -0.55 8.06
N ASN A 43 9.92 -0.80 7.95
CA ASN A 43 10.79 -0.98 9.11
C ASN A 43 10.90 0.29 9.94
N ASP A 44 10.94 1.45 9.28
CA ASP A 44 11.11 2.72 9.96
C ASP A 44 9.83 3.21 10.63
N SER A 45 8.73 3.18 9.91
CA SER A 45 7.46 3.76 10.39
C SER A 45 6.46 2.74 10.89
N LYS A 46 6.70 1.46 10.69
CA LYS A 46 5.79 0.36 11.06
C LYS A 46 4.44 0.45 10.35
N THR A 47 4.36 1.19 9.27
CA THR A 47 3.14 1.28 8.46
C THR A 47 3.06 0.12 7.49
N VAL A 48 1.84 -0.17 7.04
CA VAL A 48 1.61 -1.19 6.03
C VAL A 48 1.95 -0.59 4.67
N VAL A 49 2.69 -1.33 3.87
CA VAL A 49 3.16 -0.87 2.55
C VAL A 49 2.89 -1.97 1.54
N LYS A 50 2.48 -1.60 0.33
CA LYS A 50 2.35 -2.55 -0.76
C LYS A 50 3.08 -2.03 -1.99
N VAL A 51 3.61 -2.95 -2.79
CA VAL A 51 4.24 -2.65 -4.07
C VAL A 51 3.35 -3.19 -5.17
N VAL A 52 3.03 -2.34 -6.13
CA VAL A 52 2.12 -2.66 -7.22
C VAL A 52 2.85 -2.48 -8.55
N ARG A 53 2.67 -3.44 -9.45
CA ARG A 53 3.16 -3.36 -10.82
C ARG A 53 1.99 -3.52 -11.76
N TYR A 54 1.72 -2.48 -12.57
CA TYR A 54 0.63 -2.48 -13.55
C TYR A 54 -0.71 -2.94 -12.94
N GLY A 55 -1.03 -2.38 -11.77
CA GLY A 55 -2.29 -2.68 -11.09
C GLY A 55 -2.32 -3.98 -10.28
N ILE A 56 -1.22 -4.73 -10.27
CA ILE A 56 -1.14 -6.01 -9.54
C ILE A 56 -0.19 -5.86 -8.36
N THR A 57 -0.67 -6.20 -7.17
CA THR A 57 0.18 -6.19 -5.97
C THR A 57 1.16 -7.35 -6.03
N ILE A 58 2.46 -7.03 -6.05
CA ILE A 58 3.52 -8.04 -6.13
C ILE A 58 4.22 -8.27 -4.80
N ALA A 59 4.08 -7.36 -3.85
CA ALA A 59 4.69 -7.51 -2.53
C ALA A 59 3.89 -6.71 -1.51
N SER A 60 3.89 -7.17 -0.28
CA SER A 60 3.12 -6.59 0.82
C SER A 60 3.94 -6.66 2.09
N PHE A 61 3.91 -5.60 2.88
CA PHE A 61 4.63 -5.51 4.14
C PHE A 61 3.66 -5.07 5.24
N PRO A 62 3.57 -5.78 6.37
CA PRO A 62 4.45 -6.89 6.81
C PRO A 62 4.18 -8.20 6.07
N ASP A 63 2.95 -8.42 5.60
CA ASP A 63 2.59 -9.64 4.88
C ASP A 63 1.36 -9.42 4.01
N GLU A 64 1.11 -10.38 3.14
CA GLU A 64 0.00 -10.32 2.19
C GLU A 64 -1.36 -10.27 2.87
N LYS A 65 -1.52 -11.01 3.97
CA LYS A 65 -2.79 -11.07 4.69
C LYS A 65 -3.20 -9.74 5.26
N THR A 66 -2.24 -8.97 5.76
CA THR A 66 -2.51 -7.63 6.30
C THR A 66 -3.06 -6.71 5.22
N VAL A 67 -2.45 -6.73 4.04
CA VAL A 67 -2.91 -5.91 2.92
C VAL A 67 -4.30 -6.36 2.46
N GLU A 68 -4.54 -7.67 2.37
CA GLU A 68 -5.85 -8.19 2.02
C GLU A 68 -6.94 -7.73 2.98
N ARG A 69 -6.67 -7.73 4.28
CA ARG A 69 -7.63 -7.26 5.27
C ARG A 69 -7.96 -5.78 5.08
N ILE A 70 -6.95 -4.97 4.78
CA ILE A 70 -7.15 -3.55 4.51
C ILE A 70 -8.00 -3.36 3.26
N GLU A 71 -7.73 -4.10 2.20
CA GLU A 71 -8.49 -4.01 0.97
C GLU A 71 -9.95 -4.41 1.18
N GLN A 72 -10.19 -5.45 1.96
CA GLN A 72 -11.54 -5.88 2.31
C GLN A 72 -12.25 -4.82 3.14
N PHE A 73 -11.54 -4.20 4.07
CA PHE A 73 -12.11 -3.13 4.90
C PHE A 73 -12.52 -1.94 4.03
N ILE A 74 -11.68 -1.55 3.10
CA ILE A 74 -12.00 -0.46 2.17
C ILE A 74 -13.24 -0.81 1.34
N ALA A 75 -13.31 -2.03 0.82
CA ALA A 75 -14.44 -2.47 0.01
C ALA A 75 -15.76 -2.42 0.78
N ARG A 76 -15.73 -2.78 2.08
CA ARG A 76 -16.94 -2.75 2.91
C ARG A 76 -17.42 -1.34 3.22
N GLN A 77 -16.52 -0.35 3.17
CA GLN A 77 -16.86 1.03 3.49
C GLN A 77 -17.40 1.79 2.32
N GLN A 78 -17.27 1.26 1.12
CA GLN A 78 -17.81 1.92 -0.06
C GLN A 78 -19.32 1.71 -0.10
N PRO A 79 -20.09 2.80 -0.31
CA PRO A 79 -21.53 2.64 -0.41
C PRO A 79 -21.90 1.83 -1.64
N GLU A 80 -22.86 0.94 -1.46
CA GLU A 80 -23.44 0.21 -2.58
C GLU A 80 -24.41 1.10 -3.30
N ASN A 81 -24.26 1.17 -4.59
CA ASN A 81 -25.19 1.88 -5.44
C ASN A 81 -25.79 0.96 -6.47
#